data_681f0870f7f96d33b89e0eb54c3faf6b
#
_entry.id   681f0870f7f96d33b89e0eb54c3faf6b
#
_cell.length_a   1.000
_cell.length_b   1.000
_cell.length_c   1.000
_cell.angle_alpha   90.00
_cell.angle_beta   90.00
_cell.angle_gamma   90.00
#
_symmetry.space_group_name_H-M   'P 1'
#
loop_
_entity.id
_entity.type
_entity.pdbx_description
1 polymer ?
#
loop_
_entity_poly.entity_id
_entity_poly.type
_entity_poly.pdbx_seq_one_letter_code
_entity_poly.pdbx_strand_id
1 'polypeptide(L)'
;ANSFCLSADVSNAFDPNFPEVSEKRNNAKLNYGLSIIKFTGSRGKSGASDATGEVVAKVRKMFAENQVIWQMGELGKVDQGGGGTVAMFTSQRNINTIDAGVPVLSMHAPFEVVSKADLYMAYKGMQALFREK
;
A
#
# COMPACT_ATOMS: atom_id res chain seq x y z
N ALA A 1 -18.03 6.90 12.71
CA ALA A 1 -17.02 6.65 13.75
C ALA A 1 -15.78 7.48 13.45
N ASN A 2 -15.17 8.09 14.48
CA ASN A 2 -13.97 8.92 14.34
C ASN A 2 -12.68 8.06 14.32
N SER A 3 -12.74 6.89 13.69
CA SER A 3 -11.62 5.96 13.63
C SER A 3 -10.96 6.02 12.25
N PHE A 4 -9.65 5.90 12.23
CA PHE A 4 -8.82 5.81 11.05
C PHE A 4 -7.90 4.59 11.15
N CYS A 5 -7.74 3.86 10.07
CA CYS A 5 -6.85 2.70 9.98
C CYS A 5 -5.84 2.89 8.86
N LEU A 6 -4.57 2.88 9.20
CA LEU A 6 -3.49 2.70 8.24
C LEU A 6 -3.10 1.22 8.27
N SER A 7 -3.46 0.48 7.25
CA SER A 7 -3.10 -0.93 7.10
C SER A 7 -1.67 -1.04 6.59
N ALA A 8 -0.80 -1.67 7.37
CA ALA A 8 0.63 -1.82 7.03
C ALA A 8 0.91 -3.07 6.18
N ASP A 9 -0.06 -3.53 5.43
CA ASP A 9 0.11 -4.67 4.56
C ASP A 9 1.11 -4.39 3.45
N VAL A 10 1.89 -5.40 3.07
CA VAL A 10 2.91 -5.28 2.03
C VAL A 10 2.29 -5.06 0.65
N SER A 11 3.05 -4.44 -0.24
CA SER A 11 2.66 -4.18 -1.62
C SER A 11 3.51 -5.01 -2.58
N ASN A 12 2.93 -5.42 -3.70
CA ASN A 12 3.70 -6.08 -4.74
C ASN A 12 4.64 -5.09 -5.45
N ALA A 13 5.94 -5.37 -5.41
CA ALA A 13 6.92 -4.61 -6.19
C ALA A 13 6.98 -5.12 -7.64
N PHE A 14 7.27 -4.21 -8.56
CA PHE A 14 7.50 -4.58 -9.96
C PHE A 14 8.72 -5.48 -10.09
N ASP A 15 8.51 -6.69 -10.60
CA ASP A 15 9.58 -7.64 -10.93
C ASP A 15 9.86 -7.58 -12.43
N PRO A 16 11.07 -7.17 -12.85
CA PRO A 16 11.41 -7.11 -14.27
C PRO A 16 11.51 -8.48 -14.95
N ASN A 17 11.62 -9.56 -14.17
CA ASN A 17 11.64 -10.92 -14.70
C ASN A 17 10.23 -11.44 -15.05
N PHE A 18 9.19 -10.85 -14.46
CA PHE A 18 7.78 -11.21 -14.65
C PHE A 18 6.92 -9.97 -14.93
N PRO A 19 7.26 -9.17 -15.96
CA PRO A 19 6.58 -7.89 -16.22
C PRO A 19 5.09 -8.05 -16.59
N GLU A 20 4.70 -9.22 -17.07
CA GLU A 20 3.34 -9.51 -17.54
C GLU A 20 2.31 -9.59 -16.39
N VAL A 21 2.75 -9.81 -15.16
CA VAL A 21 1.84 -9.89 -13.98
C VAL A 21 1.55 -8.53 -13.35
N SER A 22 2.17 -7.48 -13.87
CA SER A 22 2.11 -6.13 -13.28
C SER A 22 1.64 -5.09 -14.28
N GLU A 23 0.99 -4.04 -13.77
CA GLU A 23 0.74 -2.81 -14.53
C GLU A 23 1.90 -1.84 -14.30
N LYS A 24 2.76 -1.66 -15.30
CA LYS A 24 4.02 -0.91 -15.16
C LYS A 24 3.87 0.52 -14.64
N ARG A 25 2.72 1.16 -14.91
CA ARG A 25 2.48 2.56 -14.52
C ARG A 25 2.05 2.70 -13.06
N ASN A 26 1.42 1.65 -12.52
CA ASN A 26 0.76 1.70 -11.22
C ASN A 26 1.43 0.77 -10.19
N ASN A 27 2.46 0.03 -10.59
CA ASN A 27 3.13 -0.89 -9.68
C ASN A 27 4.21 -0.21 -8.86
N ALA A 28 4.29 -0.54 -7.57
CA ALA A 28 5.35 -0.07 -6.69
C ALA A 28 6.72 -0.62 -7.12
N LYS A 29 7.77 0.09 -6.76
CA LYS A 29 9.16 -0.29 -7.06
C LYS A 29 9.98 -0.33 -5.78
N LEU A 30 10.97 -1.23 -5.70
CA LEU A 30 11.94 -1.22 -4.60
C LEU A 30 12.76 0.07 -4.59
N ASN A 31 13.10 0.55 -3.41
CA ASN A 31 13.85 1.79 -3.15
C ASN A 31 13.12 3.10 -3.53
N TYR A 32 11.81 3.05 -3.71
CA TYR A 32 11.00 4.25 -3.96
C TYR A 32 10.14 4.64 -2.75
N GLY A 33 10.38 4.03 -1.62
CA GLY A 33 9.70 4.33 -0.37
C GLY A 33 8.44 3.49 -0.15
N LEU A 34 7.69 3.88 0.86
CA LEU A 34 6.47 3.23 1.30
C LEU A 34 5.39 3.30 0.21
N SER A 35 4.79 2.18 -0.12
CA SER A 35 3.73 2.12 -1.13
C SER A 35 2.37 2.41 -0.52
N ILE A 36 1.72 3.48 -0.97
CA ILE A 36 0.32 3.79 -0.65
C ILE A 36 -0.56 3.12 -1.69
N ILE A 37 -1.51 2.30 -1.24
CA ILE A 37 -2.46 1.63 -2.10
C ILE A 37 -3.86 2.16 -1.80
N LYS A 38 -4.40 2.91 -2.73
CA LYS A 38 -5.73 3.49 -2.62
C LYS A 38 -6.83 2.43 -2.78
N PHE A 39 -6.63 1.55 -3.75
CA PHE A 39 -7.59 0.51 -4.12
C PHE A 39 -6.96 -0.87 -3.94
N THR A 40 -7.67 -1.76 -3.26
CA THR A 40 -7.34 -3.19 -3.19
C THR A 40 -8.54 -3.99 -3.66
N GLY A 41 -8.29 -5.12 -4.28
CA GLY A 41 -9.34 -6.01 -4.75
C GLY A 41 -8.74 -7.07 -5.67
N SER A 42 -9.41 -8.21 -5.78
CA SER A 42 -8.99 -9.32 -6.61
C SER A 42 -9.85 -9.41 -7.87
N ARG A 43 -9.22 -9.61 -9.01
CA ARG A 43 -9.90 -9.80 -10.31
C ARG A 43 -10.98 -8.74 -10.54
N GLY A 44 -10.59 -7.49 -10.50
CA GLY A 44 -11.49 -6.36 -10.53
C GLY A 44 -11.91 -5.92 -9.13
N LYS A 45 -13.08 -6.29 -8.64
CA LYS A 45 -13.69 -5.70 -7.44
C LYS A 45 -14.02 -6.70 -6.32
N SER A 46 -13.58 -7.95 -6.43
CA SER A 46 -13.84 -8.93 -5.39
C SER A 46 -13.05 -8.62 -4.13
N GLY A 47 -13.73 -8.54 -2.98
CA GLY A 47 -13.08 -8.19 -1.71
C GLY A 47 -12.41 -6.81 -1.71
N ALA A 48 -12.97 -5.88 -2.48
CA ALA A 48 -12.37 -4.57 -2.68
C ALA A 48 -12.50 -3.65 -1.46
N SER A 49 -11.49 -2.80 -1.30
CA SER A 49 -11.57 -1.59 -0.49
C SER A 49 -11.01 -0.43 -1.32
N ASP A 50 -11.64 0.73 -1.19
CA ASP A 50 -11.24 1.93 -1.94
C ASP A 50 -11.22 3.12 -1.00
N ALA A 51 -10.04 3.63 -0.71
CA ALA A 51 -9.87 4.81 0.14
C ALA A 51 -10.37 6.06 -0.58
N THR A 52 -11.02 6.97 0.16
CA THR A 52 -11.46 8.24 -0.40
C THR A 52 -10.28 9.16 -0.73
N GLY A 53 -10.50 10.14 -1.59
CA GLY A 53 -9.49 11.15 -1.94
C GLY A 53 -9.00 11.93 -0.72
N GLU A 54 -9.88 12.20 0.25
CA GLU A 54 -9.56 12.88 1.50
C GLU A 54 -8.62 12.06 2.37
N VAL A 55 -8.85 10.75 2.45
CA VAL A 55 -7.96 9.83 3.18
C VAL A 55 -6.58 9.77 2.53
N VAL A 56 -6.53 9.67 1.20
CA VAL A 56 -5.26 9.73 0.44
C VAL A 56 -4.54 11.05 0.71
N ALA A 57 -5.24 12.18 0.64
CA ALA A 57 -4.67 13.50 0.88
C ALA A 57 -4.12 13.64 2.30
N LYS A 58 -4.86 13.14 3.31
CA LYS A 58 -4.42 13.12 4.70
C LYS A 58 -3.10 12.36 4.86
N VAL A 59 -3.02 11.15 4.33
CA VAL A 59 -1.81 10.31 4.45
C VAL A 59 -0.62 10.93 3.71
N ARG A 60 -0.83 11.43 2.50
CA ARG A 60 0.21 12.12 1.74
C ARG A 60 0.76 13.35 2.47
N LYS A 61 -0.11 14.15 3.06
CA LYS A 61 0.29 15.32 3.87
C LYS A 61 1.12 14.88 5.07
N MET A 62 0.62 13.92 5.85
CA MET A 62 1.31 13.37 7.01
C MET A 62 2.72 12.85 6.64
N PHE A 63 2.85 12.12 5.55
CA PHE A 63 4.13 11.59 5.11
C PHE A 63 5.09 12.71 4.65
N ALA A 64 4.59 13.70 3.90
CA ALA A 64 5.40 14.84 3.47
C ALA A 64 5.94 15.65 4.66
N GLU A 65 5.10 15.96 5.64
CA GLU A 65 5.47 16.71 6.84
C GLU A 65 6.48 15.97 7.73
N ASN A 66 6.52 14.64 7.66
CA ASN A 66 7.43 13.78 8.43
C ASN A 66 8.60 13.21 7.60
N GLN A 67 8.83 13.75 6.39
CA GLN A 67 9.94 13.31 5.51
C GLN A 67 9.90 11.80 5.23
N VAL A 68 8.73 11.23 5.08
CA VAL A 68 8.54 9.86 4.63
C VAL A 68 8.52 9.85 3.12
N ILE A 69 9.43 9.11 2.50
CA ILE A 69 9.40 8.86 1.06
C ILE A 69 8.34 7.81 0.78
N TRP A 70 7.48 8.10 -0.19
CA TRP A 70 6.36 7.25 -0.55
C TRP A 70 6.10 7.25 -2.05
N GLN A 71 5.37 6.25 -2.50
CA GLN A 71 4.89 6.09 -3.87
C GLN A 71 3.45 5.60 -3.86
N MET A 72 2.74 5.78 -4.98
CA MET A 72 1.47 5.10 -5.19
C MET A 72 1.72 3.75 -5.83
N GLY A 73 0.94 2.74 -5.45
CA GLY A 73 1.04 1.42 -6.02
C GLY A 73 -0.32 0.73 -6.14
N GLU A 74 -0.34 -0.32 -6.93
CA GLU A 74 -1.46 -1.27 -7.03
C GLU A 74 -0.92 -2.70 -7.00
N LEU A 75 -1.76 -3.64 -6.60
CA LEU A 75 -1.43 -5.06 -6.51
C LEU A 75 -1.68 -5.75 -7.86
N GLY A 76 -0.60 -5.96 -8.61
CA GLY A 76 -0.64 -6.70 -9.85
C GLY A 76 -1.28 -5.96 -11.03
N LYS A 77 -1.72 -6.72 -12.02
CA LYS A 77 -2.32 -6.20 -13.24
C LYS A 77 -3.80 -5.89 -13.03
N VAL A 78 -4.21 -4.70 -13.45
CA VAL A 78 -5.61 -4.24 -13.32
C VAL A 78 -6.59 -5.25 -13.91
N ASP A 79 -7.67 -5.52 -13.19
CA ASP A 79 -8.75 -6.46 -13.52
C ASP A 79 -8.35 -7.95 -13.66
N GLN A 80 -7.08 -8.27 -13.69
CA GLN A 80 -6.58 -9.65 -13.85
C GLN A 80 -5.91 -10.19 -12.60
N GLY A 81 -5.19 -9.33 -11.90
CA GLY A 81 -4.47 -9.65 -10.67
C GLY A 81 -5.11 -9.02 -9.46
N GLY A 82 -4.25 -8.67 -8.53
CA GLY A 82 -4.63 -8.01 -7.29
C GLY A 82 -4.92 -8.98 -6.15
N GLY A 83 -5.26 -8.42 -5.03
CA GLY A 83 -5.60 -9.14 -3.82
C GLY A 83 -6.33 -8.24 -2.83
N GLY A 84 -7.12 -8.85 -1.96
CA GLY A 84 -7.70 -8.19 -0.80
C GLY A 84 -6.67 -8.07 0.32
N THR A 85 -6.77 -7.01 1.09
CA THR A 85 -5.98 -6.78 2.29
C THR A 85 -6.89 -6.72 3.52
N VAL A 86 -6.30 -6.59 4.71
CA VAL A 86 -7.04 -6.37 5.96
C VAL A 86 -7.93 -5.12 5.87
N ALA A 87 -7.57 -4.16 5.03
CA ALA A 87 -8.35 -2.96 4.78
C ALA A 87 -9.81 -3.24 4.39
N MET A 88 -10.08 -4.35 3.71
CA MET A 88 -11.45 -4.76 3.39
C MET A 88 -12.33 -4.91 4.64
N PHE A 89 -11.82 -5.55 5.68
CA PHE A 89 -12.62 -5.82 6.89
C PHE A 89 -12.87 -4.57 7.73
N THR A 90 -11.94 -3.64 7.74
CA THR A 90 -12.09 -2.37 8.47
C THR A 90 -12.98 -1.40 7.70
N SER A 91 -12.85 -1.32 6.38
CA SER A 91 -13.70 -0.48 5.54
C SER A 91 -15.16 -0.95 5.51
N GLN A 92 -15.43 -2.26 5.53
CA GLN A 92 -16.78 -2.81 5.69
C GLN A 92 -17.47 -2.38 7.00
N ARG A 93 -16.70 -1.99 8.00
CA ARG A 93 -17.19 -1.44 9.27
C ARG A 93 -17.29 0.09 9.26
N ASN A 94 -17.22 0.70 8.10
CA ASN A 94 -17.27 2.15 7.92
C ASN A 94 -16.12 2.88 8.66
N ILE A 95 -14.94 2.28 8.68
CA ILE A 95 -13.71 2.89 9.18
C ILE A 95 -12.91 3.40 7.97
N ASN A 96 -12.51 4.65 7.99
CA ASN A 96 -11.60 5.20 6.98
C ASN A 96 -10.29 4.42 6.99
N THR A 97 -10.03 3.70 5.90
CA THR A 97 -8.88 2.79 5.82
C THR A 97 -8.11 3.01 4.53
N ILE A 98 -6.79 2.90 4.61
CA ILE A 98 -5.89 2.89 3.45
C ILE A 98 -4.71 1.97 3.74
N ASP A 99 -4.22 1.29 2.72
CA ASP A 99 -2.98 0.51 2.84
C ASP A 99 -1.76 1.39 2.57
N ALA A 100 -0.74 1.23 3.41
CA ALA A 100 0.57 1.82 3.21
C ALA A 100 1.64 0.89 3.76
N GLY A 101 2.29 0.13 2.89
CA GLY A 101 3.22 -0.93 3.25
C GLY A 101 4.50 -0.96 2.42
N VAL A 102 5.38 -1.87 2.79
CA VAL A 102 6.67 -2.05 2.12
C VAL A 102 6.47 -2.79 0.79
N PRO A 103 7.05 -2.30 -0.33
CA PRO A 103 7.09 -3.08 -1.56
C PRO A 103 7.92 -4.35 -1.40
N VAL A 104 7.41 -5.48 -1.87
CA VAL A 104 8.05 -6.80 -1.76
C VAL A 104 8.11 -7.49 -3.10
N LEU A 105 9.24 -8.12 -3.40
CA LEU A 105 9.38 -9.07 -4.50
C LEU A 105 9.12 -10.48 -4.02
N SER A 106 8.61 -11.32 -4.90
CA SER A 106 8.33 -12.74 -4.63
C SER A 106 7.36 -12.94 -3.47
N MET A 107 6.32 -12.10 -3.38
CA MET A 107 5.28 -12.22 -2.37
C MET A 107 4.71 -13.63 -2.31
N HIS A 108 4.55 -14.18 -1.10
CA HIS A 108 4.11 -15.54 -0.80
C HIS A 108 5.11 -16.65 -1.18
N ALA A 109 6.30 -16.32 -1.63
CA ALA A 109 7.35 -17.30 -1.87
C ALA A 109 8.10 -17.65 -0.56
N PRO A 110 8.86 -18.76 -0.54
CA PRO A 110 9.72 -19.08 0.61
C PRO A 110 10.77 -18.02 0.93
N PHE A 111 11.16 -17.24 -0.06
CA PHE A 111 12.08 -16.10 0.07
C PHE A 111 11.45 -14.87 -0.55
N GLU A 112 11.13 -13.92 0.28
CA GLU A 112 10.65 -12.60 -0.12
C GLU A 112 11.77 -11.56 0.05
N VAL A 113 11.80 -10.57 -0.83
CA VAL A 113 12.84 -9.54 -0.84
C VAL A 113 12.23 -8.17 -0.68
N VAL A 114 12.73 -7.40 0.30
CA VAL A 114 12.37 -6.00 0.53
C VAL A 114 13.61 -5.12 0.58
N SER A 115 13.43 -3.86 0.28
CA SER A 115 14.47 -2.86 0.50
C SER A 115 14.53 -2.42 1.95
N LYS A 116 15.73 -2.40 2.55
CA LYS A 116 15.93 -1.84 3.90
C LYS A 116 15.58 -0.35 3.97
N ALA A 117 15.77 0.39 2.89
CA ALA A 117 15.39 1.79 2.81
C ALA A 117 13.86 1.96 2.88
N ASP A 118 13.12 1.13 2.15
CA ASP A 118 11.66 1.15 2.18
C ASP A 118 11.11 0.72 3.55
N LEU A 119 11.75 -0.27 4.18
CA LEU A 119 11.42 -0.68 5.55
C LEU A 119 11.64 0.47 6.55
N TYR A 120 12.73 1.22 6.39
CA TYR A 120 12.97 2.40 7.23
C TYR A 120 11.92 3.50 6.98
N MET A 121 11.44 3.68 5.75
CA MET A 121 10.35 4.59 5.45
C MET A 121 9.03 4.12 6.07
N ALA A 122 8.77 2.81 6.10
CA ALA A 122 7.61 2.26 6.81
C ALA A 122 7.65 2.57 8.31
N TYR A 123 8.81 2.36 8.94
CA TYR A 123 9.02 2.75 10.35
C TYR A 123 8.72 4.23 10.58
N LYS A 124 9.24 5.12 9.74
CA LYS A 124 8.96 6.56 9.83
C LYS A 124 7.48 6.89 9.61
N GLY A 125 6.84 6.21 8.66
CA GLY A 125 5.41 6.37 8.39
C GLY A 125 4.54 5.99 9.60
N MET A 126 4.86 4.89 10.27
CA MET A 126 4.16 4.48 11.49
C MET A 126 4.42 5.46 12.64
N GLN A 127 5.65 5.95 12.79
CA GLN A 127 5.93 7.01 13.77
C GLN A 127 5.11 8.29 13.50
N ALA A 128 4.99 8.69 12.24
CA ALA A 128 4.19 9.84 11.85
C ALA A 128 2.73 9.65 12.25
N LEU A 129 2.16 8.48 11.95
CA LEU A 129 0.78 8.13 12.34
C LEU A 129 0.55 8.24 13.85
N PHE A 130 1.45 7.68 14.66
CA PHE A 130 1.29 7.70 16.12
C PHE A 130 1.52 9.08 16.75
N ARG A 131 2.13 10.00 16.03
CA ARG A 131 2.30 11.40 16.47
C ARG A 131 1.17 12.31 16.01
N GLU A 132 0.34 11.88 15.10
CA GLU A 132 -0.81 12.65 14.64
C GLU A 132 -1.83 12.81 15.78
N LYS A 133 -2.25 14.08 16.02
CA LYS A 133 -3.20 14.44 17.09
C LYS A 133 -4.61 14.60 16.54
#